data_c58d00d3df30b4220ed8863d7a97b758
#
_entry.id   c58d00d3df30b4220ed8863d7a97b758
#
_cell.length_a   1.000
_cell.length_b   1.000
_cell.length_c   1.000
_cell.angle_alpha   90.00
_cell.angle_beta   90.00
_cell.angle_gamma   90.00
#
_symmetry.space_group_name_H-M   'P 1'
#
loop_
_entity.id
_entity.type
_entity.pdbx_description
1 polymer ?
#
loop_
_entity_poly.entity_id
_entity_poly.type
_entity_poly.pdbx_seq_one_letter_code
_entity_poly.pdbx_strand_id
1 'polypeptide(L)'
;MKKIMVVDNEPDIVDLTRTVLELGGYQVVTAFSGEECLRKLEKERVDLVLLDIMMPGMSGWDVFNRINKKSPDVKVAFMSVLEISEKRKQVLLDEGLADYIMKPFDKDTLLDRVDRILAEKTEKAEA
;
A
#
# COMPACT_ATOMS: atom_id res chain seq x y z
N MET A 1 -12.26 11.65 -5.02
CA MET A 1 -12.00 10.73 -3.91
C MET A 1 -10.84 9.82 -4.26
N LYS A 2 -9.87 9.72 -3.39
CA LYS A 2 -8.71 8.85 -3.64
C LYS A 2 -9.09 7.39 -3.48
N LYS A 3 -8.47 6.53 -4.26
CA LYS A 3 -8.74 5.09 -4.28
C LYS A 3 -7.50 4.33 -3.81
N ILE A 4 -7.69 3.42 -2.87
CA ILE A 4 -6.62 2.62 -2.27
C ILE A 4 -6.91 1.15 -2.48
N MET A 5 -5.90 0.40 -2.91
CA MET A 5 -6.01 -1.06 -2.99
C MET A 5 -5.33 -1.66 -1.76
N VAL A 6 -6.04 -2.51 -1.04
CA VAL A 6 -5.51 -3.23 0.12
C VAL A 6 -5.22 -4.66 -0.32
N VAL A 7 -3.97 -5.09 -0.15
CA VAL A 7 -3.50 -6.40 -0.59
C VAL A 7 -2.94 -7.18 0.59
N ASP A 8 -3.63 -8.24 0.99
CA ASP A 8 -3.24 -9.09 2.11
C ASP A 8 -3.96 -10.42 1.94
N ASN A 9 -3.32 -11.50 2.30
CA ASN A 9 -3.94 -12.83 2.17
C ASN A 9 -4.83 -13.21 3.35
N GLU A 10 -4.92 -12.38 4.37
CA GLU A 10 -5.78 -12.62 5.53
C GLU A 10 -7.06 -11.78 5.42
N PRO A 11 -8.22 -12.43 5.20
CA PRO A 11 -9.48 -11.70 5.00
C PRO A 11 -9.84 -10.74 6.13
N ASP A 12 -9.55 -11.12 7.38
CA ASP A 12 -9.88 -10.28 8.53
C ASP A 12 -9.09 -8.98 8.51
N ILE A 13 -7.82 -9.05 8.10
CA ILE A 13 -6.97 -7.86 8.00
C ILE A 13 -7.46 -6.97 6.85
N VAL A 14 -7.83 -7.57 5.73
CA VAL A 14 -8.37 -6.82 4.59
C VAL A 14 -9.64 -6.09 5.00
N ASP A 15 -10.57 -6.77 5.67
CA ASP A 15 -11.83 -6.17 6.08
C ASP A 15 -11.62 -5.04 7.08
N LEU A 16 -10.75 -5.24 8.06
CA LEU A 16 -10.46 -4.21 9.06
C LEU A 16 -9.84 -2.99 8.40
N THR A 17 -8.84 -3.20 7.56
CA THR A 17 -8.14 -2.12 6.89
C THR A 17 -9.09 -1.35 5.98
N ARG A 18 -9.92 -2.06 5.21
CA ARG A 18 -10.91 -1.42 4.36
C ARG A 18 -11.86 -0.55 5.16
N THR A 19 -12.39 -1.08 6.27
CA THR A 19 -13.33 -0.33 7.11
C THR A 19 -12.71 0.97 7.61
N VAL A 20 -11.48 0.92 8.09
CA VAL A 20 -10.79 2.10 8.59
C VAL A 20 -10.60 3.13 7.47
N LEU A 21 -10.17 2.68 6.30
CA LEU A 21 -9.93 3.59 5.17
C LEU A 21 -11.22 4.22 4.66
N GLU A 22 -12.30 3.46 4.61
CA GLU A 22 -13.59 3.99 4.19
C GLU A 22 -14.11 5.04 5.17
N LEU A 23 -13.89 4.82 6.47
CA LEU A 23 -14.22 5.83 7.48
C LEU A 23 -13.42 7.12 7.26
N GLY A 24 -12.23 7.01 6.72
CA GLY A 24 -11.39 8.16 6.40
C GLY A 24 -11.74 8.86 5.08
N GLY A 25 -12.76 8.38 4.37
CA GLY A 25 -13.22 9.00 3.14
C GLY A 25 -12.59 8.46 1.86
N TYR A 26 -11.93 7.31 1.92
CA TYR A 26 -11.29 6.71 0.75
C TYR A 26 -12.18 5.65 0.10
N GLN A 27 -12.04 5.49 -1.22
CA GLN A 27 -12.58 4.32 -1.90
C GLN A 27 -11.57 3.20 -1.77
N VAL A 28 -12.05 1.96 -1.59
CA VAL A 28 -11.15 0.83 -1.34
C VAL A 28 -11.46 -0.32 -2.30
N VAL A 29 -10.41 -0.84 -2.90
CA VAL A 29 -10.41 -2.07 -3.69
C VAL A 29 -9.57 -3.08 -2.92
N THR A 30 -9.95 -4.34 -2.94
CA THR A 30 -9.24 -5.37 -2.20
C THR A 30 -8.66 -6.43 -3.12
N ALA A 31 -7.54 -7.02 -2.72
CA ALA A 31 -6.93 -8.16 -3.38
C ALA A 31 -6.33 -9.07 -2.32
N PHE A 32 -6.41 -10.37 -2.53
CA PHE A 32 -5.96 -11.35 -1.55
C PHE A 32 -4.66 -12.05 -1.95
N SER A 33 -4.07 -11.64 -3.05
CA SER A 33 -2.79 -12.17 -3.52
C SER A 33 -2.09 -11.14 -4.41
N GLY A 34 -0.79 -11.38 -4.65
CA GLY A 34 -0.02 -10.52 -5.56
C GLY A 34 -0.54 -10.59 -6.98
N GLU A 35 -0.91 -11.78 -7.44
CA GLU A 35 -1.44 -11.97 -8.79
C GLU A 35 -2.75 -11.22 -8.97
N GLU A 36 -3.64 -11.29 -7.99
CA GLU A 36 -4.90 -10.56 -8.04
C GLU A 36 -4.67 -9.05 -8.05
N CYS A 37 -3.73 -8.58 -7.23
CA CYS A 37 -3.35 -7.18 -7.20
C CYS A 37 -2.95 -6.69 -8.59
N LEU A 38 -2.04 -7.40 -9.24
CA LEU A 38 -1.52 -6.99 -10.54
C LEU A 38 -2.60 -7.03 -11.62
N ARG A 39 -3.48 -8.04 -11.59
CA ARG A 39 -4.61 -8.10 -12.53
C ARG A 39 -5.55 -6.91 -12.37
N LYS A 40 -5.88 -6.57 -11.14
CA LYS A 40 -6.80 -5.46 -10.88
C LYS A 40 -6.19 -4.12 -11.25
N LEU A 41 -4.88 -3.96 -11.08
CA LEU A 41 -4.20 -2.72 -11.49
C LEU A 41 -4.22 -2.49 -12.99
N GLU A 42 -4.37 -3.54 -13.79
CA GLU A 42 -4.51 -3.40 -15.23
C GLU A 42 -5.87 -2.82 -15.62
N LYS A 43 -6.88 -2.99 -14.77
CA LYS A 43 -8.27 -2.61 -15.08
C LYS A 43 -8.75 -1.40 -14.30
N GLU A 44 -8.15 -1.11 -13.16
CA GLU A 44 -8.57 -0.02 -12.29
C GLU A 44 -7.40 0.86 -11.94
N ARG A 45 -7.63 2.15 -11.95
CA ARG A 45 -6.65 3.10 -11.48
C ARG A 45 -6.77 3.24 -9.97
N VAL A 46 -5.66 3.11 -9.26
CA VAL A 46 -5.60 3.38 -7.83
C VAL A 46 -4.50 4.38 -7.54
N ASP A 47 -4.63 5.10 -6.43
CA ASP A 47 -3.65 6.09 -6.03
C ASP A 47 -2.59 5.51 -5.13
N LEU A 48 -2.93 4.49 -4.36
CA LEU A 48 -2.03 3.86 -3.38
C LEU A 48 -2.36 2.38 -3.27
N VAL A 49 -1.32 1.55 -3.20
CA VAL A 49 -1.44 0.14 -2.86
C VAL A 49 -0.85 -0.07 -1.48
N LEU A 50 -1.66 -0.55 -0.53
CA LEU A 50 -1.19 -1.00 0.77
C LEU A 50 -0.97 -2.50 0.67
N LEU A 51 0.26 -2.93 0.82
CA LEU A 51 0.71 -4.24 0.38
C LEU A 51 1.40 -4.99 1.51
N ASP A 52 0.86 -6.16 1.87
CA ASP A 52 1.52 -7.05 2.81
C ASP A 52 2.74 -7.69 2.12
N ILE A 53 3.83 -7.80 2.85
CA ILE A 53 5.06 -8.40 2.32
C ILE A 53 4.95 -9.92 2.32
N MET A 54 4.43 -10.49 3.41
CA MET A 54 4.47 -11.92 3.64
C MET A 54 3.21 -12.61 3.14
N MET A 55 3.20 -12.95 1.87
CA MET A 55 2.07 -13.65 1.24
C MET A 55 2.56 -14.94 0.58
N PRO A 56 1.72 -16.00 0.55
CA PRO A 56 2.06 -17.21 -0.20
C PRO A 56 2.17 -16.90 -1.69
N GLY A 57 3.05 -17.60 -2.38
CA GLY A 57 3.26 -17.40 -3.81
C GLY A 57 4.08 -16.15 -4.05
N MET A 58 3.49 -15.17 -4.72
CA MET A 58 4.20 -13.92 -5.01
C MET A 58 4.27 -13.04 -3.77
N SER A 59 5.48 -12.73 -3.31
CA SER A 59 5.68 -11.88 -2.13
C SER A 59 5.39 -10.41 -2.42
N GLY A 60 5.21 -9.63 -1.36
CA GLY A 60 5.05 -8.19 -1.51
C GLY A 60 6.24 -7.52 -2.18
N TRP A 61 7.47 -8.04 -1.96
CA TRP A 61 8.66 -7.52 -2.63
C TRP A 61 8.54 -7.63 -4.14
N ASP A 62 8.09 -8.79 -4.62
CA ASP A 62 7.93 -9.04 -6.06
C ASP A 62 6.85 -8.14 -6.65
N VAL A 63 5.75 -7.98 -5.92
CA VAL A 63 4.64 -7.12 -6.38
C VAL A 63 5.11 -5.67 -6.49
N PHE A 64 5.82 -5.19 -5.47
CA PHE A 64 6.35 -3.82 -5.47
C PHE A 64 7.26 -3.57 -6.69
N ASN A 65 8.16 -4.50 -6.96
CA ASN A 65 9.07 -4.37 -8.10
C ASN A 65 8.31 -4.32 -9.42
N ARG A 66 7.27 -5.13 -9.57
CA ARG A 66 6.47 -5.14 -10.80
C ARG A 66 5.64 -3.87 -10.96
N ILE A 67 5.09 -3.36 -9.87
CA ILE A 67 4.34 -2.09 -9.91
C ILE A 67 5.26 -0.95 -10.32
N ASN A 68 6.47 -0.89 -9.75
CA ASN A 68 7.42 0.16 -10.09
C ASN A 68 7.79 0.15 -11.58
N LYS A 69 7.84 -1.01 -12.20
CA LYS A 69 8.18 -1.12 -13.62
C LYS A 69 7.02 -0.78 -14.53
N LYS A 70 5.81 -1.24 -14.18
CA LYS A 70 4.64 -1.11 -15.05
C LYS A 70 3.79 0.11 -14.78
N SER A 71 3.73 0.54 -13.52
CA SER A 71 2.82 1.60 -13.09
C SER A 71 3.53 2.52 -12.11
N PRO A 72 4.58 3.23 -12.56
CA PRO A 72 5.42 4.02 -11.65
C PRO A 72 4.68 5.17 -10.96
N ASP A 73 3.50 5.55 -11.46
CA ASP A 73 2.69 6.61 -10.85
C ASP A 73 1.89 6.13 -9.64
N VAL A 74 1.76 4.82 -9.47
CA VAL A 74 1.03 4.26 -8.34
C VAL A 74 1.96 4.22 -7.14
N LYS A 75 1.53 4.80 -6.02
CA LYS A 75 2.31 4.75 -4.79
C LYS A 75 2.09 3.42 -4.10
N VAL A 76 3.14 2.91 -3.47
CA VAL A 76 3.09 1.65 -2.72
C VAL A 76 3.61 1.89 -1.31
N ALA A 77 2.87 1.39 -0.31
CA ALA A 77 3.33 1.33 1.05
C ALA A 77 3.19 -0.10 1.54
N PHE A 78 4.17 -0.60 2.28
CA PHE A 78 4.08 -1.92 2.87
C PHE A 78 3.34 -1.87 4.20
N MET A 79 2.58 -2.94 4.49
CA MET A 79 2.03 -3.21 5.81
C MET A 79 2.58 -4.58 6.22
N SER A 80 3.27 -4.65 7.35
CA SER A 80 3.89 -5.92 7.72
C SER A 80 4.16 -6.03 9.22
N VAL A 81 4.16 -7.28 9.73
CA VAL A 81 4.66 -7.56 11.07
C VAL A 81 6.18 -7.66 11.08
N LEU A 82 6.80 -7.71 9.91
CA LEU A 82 8.24 -7.85 9.78
C LEU A 82 8.95 -6.55 10.13
N GLU A 83 9.84 -6.62 11.12
CA GLU A 83 10.64 -5.47 11.51
C GLU A 83 11.90 -5.41 10.66
N ILE A 84 12.21 -4.24 10.13
CA ILE A 84 13.43 -4.04 9.33
C ILE A 84 14.26 -2.91 9.92
N SER A 85 15.56 -2.90 9.61
CA SER A 85 16.45 -1.86 10.09
C SER A 85 16.14 -0.52 9.42
N GLU A 86 16.54 0.57 10.07
CA GLU A 86 16.39 1.90 9.48
C GLU A 86 17.14 2.01 8.16
N LYS A 87 18.30 1.38 8.08
CA LYS A 87 19.10 1.38 6.85
C LYS A 87 18.36 0.71 5.70
N ARG A 88 17.74 -0.45 5.96
CA ARG A 88 16.97 -1.14 4.93
C ARG A 88 15.73 -0.35 4.54
N LYS A 89 15.07 0.25 5.51
CA LYS A 89 13.92 1.09 5.22
C LYS A 89 14.30 2.25 4.30
N GLN A 90 15.44 2.88 4.56
CA GLN A 90 15.92 3.99 3.72
C GLN A 90 16.18 3.52 2.29
N VAL A 91 16.76 2.34 2.11
CA VAL A 91 16.98 1.79 0.77
C VAL A 91 15.65 1.65 0.02
N LEU A 92 14.62 1.12 0.70
CA LEU A 92 13.30 0.97 0.08
C LEU A 92 12.68 2.31 -0.29
N LEU A 93 12.79 3.30 0.59
CA LEU A 93 12.29 4.64 0.30
C LEU A 93 13.01 5.25 -0.90
N ASP A 94 14.31 5.04 -1.00
CA ASP A 94 15.11 5.51 -2.14
C ASP A 94 14.69 4.82 -3.44
N GLU A 95 14.19 3.58 -3.36
CA GLU A 95 13.69 2.84 -4.52
C GLU A 95 12.26 3.24 -4.91
N GLY A 96 11.63 4.12 -4.13
CA GLY A 96 10.30 4.62 -4.46
C GLY A 96 9.18 4.16 -3.55
N LEU A 97 9.46 3.40 -2.49
CA LEU A 97 8.44 3.02 -1.53
C LEU A 97 7.93 4.27 -0.80
N ALA A 98 6.61 4.40 -0.67
CA ALA A 98 6.03 5.57 -0.02
C ALA A 98 6.15 5.49 1.50
N ASP A 99 5.96 4.31 2.09
CA ASP A 99 6.06 4.14 3.54
C ASP A 99 6.12 2.66 3.90
N TYR A 100 6.52 2.38 5.14
CA TYR A 100 6.56 1.04 5.71
C TYR A 100 5.78 1.09 7.03
N ILE A 101 4.58 0.48 7.05
CA ILE A 101 3.67 0.58 8.19
C ILE A 101 3.68 -0.75 8.95
N MET A 102 4.09 -0.69 10.22
CA MET A 102 4.16 -1.88 11.05
C MET A 102 2.77 -2.32 11.50
N LYS A 103 2.53 -3.64 11.47
CA LYS A 103 1.36 -4.24 12.10
C LYS A 103 1.73 -4.70 13.52
N PRO A 104 0.83 -4.64 14.48
CA PRO A 104 -0.51 -4.07 14.37
C PRO A 104 -0.47 -2.54 14.39
N PHE A 105 -1.39 -1.93 13.69
CA PHE A 105 -1.54 -0.48 13.70
C PHE A 105 -2.93 -0.13 14.22
N ASP A 106 -3.08 1.05 14.81
CA ASP A 106 -4.40 1.52 15.17
C ASP A 106 -4.98 2.37 14.04
N LYS A 107 -6.27 2.67 14.16
CA LYS A 107 -7.01 3.42 13.15
C LYS A 107 -6.36 4.77 12.85
N ASP A 108 -6.04 5.52 13.89
CA ASP A 108 -5.52 6.88 13.73
C ASP A 108 -4.14 6.88 13.08
N THR A 109 -3.29 5.94 13.46
CA THR A 109 -1.97 5.81 12.86
C THR A 109 -2.06 5.49 11.37
N LEU A 110 -2.92 4.54 11.00
CA LEU A 110 -3.09 4.17 9.60
C LEU A 110 -3.59 5.35 8.77
N LEU A 111 -4.64 6.01 9.24
CA LEU A 111 -5.21 7.15 8.52
C LEU A 111 -4.22 8.31 8.41
N ASP A 112 -3.48 8.60 9.47
CA ASP A 112 -2.47 9.66 9.43
C ASP A 112 -1.39 9.38 8.39
N ARG A 113 -0.89 8.13 8.36
CA ARG A 113 0.14 7.74 7.40
C ARG A 113 -0.37 7.81 5.96
N VAL A 114 -1.58 7.30 5.72
CA VAL A 114 -2.18 7.32 4.39
C VAL A 114 -2.47 8.75 3.93
N ASP A 115 -3.04 9.57 4.81
CA ASP A 115 -3.30 10.98 4.49
C ASP A 115 -2.02 11.70 4.09
N ARG A 116 -0.94 11.44 4.80
CA ARG A 116 0.35 12.06 4.54
C ARG A 116 0.93 11.63 3.19
N ILE A 117 0.85 10.33 2.87
CA ILE A 117 1.32 9.82 1.59
C ILE A 117 0.60 10.49 0.43
N LEU A 118 -0.70 10.60 0.53
CA LEU A 118 -1.52 11.14 -0.56
C LEU A 118 -1.44 12.67 -0.64
N ALA A 119 -1.24 13.35 0.48
CA ALA A 119 -1.02 14.79 0.49
C ALA A 119 0.32 15.14 -0.19
N GLU A 120 1.38 14.39 0.07
CA GLU A 120 2.67 14.60 -0.59
C GLU A 120 2.55 14.50 -2.10
N LYS A 121 1.77 13.53 -2.59
CA LYS A 121 1.53 13.39 -4.02
C LYS A 121 0.87 14.64 -4.59
N THR A 122 -0.11 15.19 -3.88
CA THR A 122 -0.82 16.40 -4.29
C THR A 122 0.12 17.59 -4.31
N GLU A 123 0.93 17.75 -3.27
CA GLU A 123 1.89 18.84 -3.17
C GLU A 123 2.90 18.83 -4.31
N LYS A 124 3.40 17.64 -4.64
CA LYS A 124 4.35 17.48 -5.75
C LYS A 124 3.71 17.83 -7.08
N ALA A 125 2.44 17.52 -7.26
CA ALA A 125 1.73 17.86 -8.49
C ALA A 125 1.53 19.36 -8.63
N GLU A 126 1.39 20.07 -7.53
CA GLU A 126 1.21 21.52 -7.52
C GLU A 126 2.52 22.28 -7.67
N ALA A 127 3.60 21.66 -7.25
CA ALA A 127 4.92 22.28 -7.32
C ALA A 127 5.46 22.26 -8.75
#